data_e70c807d84464e4c3dd50f89ea45489d
#
_entry.id   e70c807d84464e4c3dd50f89ea45489d
#
_cell.length_a   1.000
_cell.length_b   1.000
_cell.length_c   1.000
_cell.angle_alpha   90.00
_cell.angle_beta   90.00
_cell.angle_gamma   90.00
#
_symmetry.space_group_name_H-M   'P 1'
#
loop_
_entity.id
_entity.type
_entity.pdbx_description
1 polymer ?
#
loop_
_entity_poly.entity_id
_entity_poly.type
_entity_poly.pdbx_seq_one_letter_code
_entity_poly.pdbx_strand_id
1 'polypeptide(L)'
;MVPSFERFFYPSLQCFAQMETCDGNKLQNYCIDKLQLTEDDCHELIKSGKRTKVQDRVSWTITYFYQAGIIERIHRGVYKITKRGKDFLSQHHSDFGKDDLMQFNDFKKFASGSKTEKNSDNKETVSKTPSEIIEDAFQEINKNLIKQLLDEVKKQSPQFFERLVIHLLVAMGYGGSFEDAAKVTQYSHDDGIDGVIKEDKLGLDTIYIQAKRYTTESVQKPDLQKFIGALVEHKATKGHYCPVKVDK
;
A
#
# COMPACT_ATOMS: atom_id res chain seq x y z
N MET A 1 -0.38 -12.43 -15.89
CA MET A 1 0.34 -12.26 -14.59
C MET A 1 1.81 -12.02 -14.86
N VAL A 2 2.36 -10.92 -14.37
CA VAL A 2 3.77 -10.56 -14.56
C VAL A 2 4.68 -11.61 -13.91
N PRO A 3 5.67 -12.20 -14.63
CA PRO A 3 6.59 -13.20 -14.10
C PRO A 3 7.39 -12.68 -12.89
N SER A 4 8.02 -13.57 -12.11
CA SER A 4 8.88 -13.19 -10.99
C SER A 4 10.01 -12.24 -11.39
N PHE A 5 10.54 -11.47 -10.44
CA PHE A 5 11.56 -10.46 -10.69
C PHE A 5 12.81 -11.02 -11.41
N GLU A 6 13.30 -12.16 -10.98
CA GLU A 6 14.50 -12.77 -11.55
C GLU A 6 14.32 -13.26 -12.98
N ARG A 7 13.09 -13.54 -13.42
CA ARG A 7 12.79 -13.88 -14.82
C ARG A 7 13.14 -12.76 -15.79
N PHE A 8 13.29 -11.54 -15.34
CA PHE A 8 13.71 -10.41 -16.14
C PHE A 8 15.24 -10.37 -16.35
N PHE A 9 16.04 -11.10 -15.57
CA PHE A 9 17.49 -11.01 -15.62
C PHE A 9 18.06 -11.51 -16.94
N TYR A 10 17.74 -12.74 -17.32
CA TYR A 10 18.29 -13.33 -18.53
C TYR A 10 17.91 -12.55 -19.81
N PRO A 11 16.64 -12.23 -20.09
CA PRO A 11 16.30 -11.41 -21.26
C PRO A 11 16.91 -10.00 -21.20
N SER A 12 17.04 -9.41 -20.02
CA SER A 12 17.68 -8.12 -19.88
C SER A 12 19.17 -8.16 -20.28
N LEU A 13 19.89 -9.17 -19.83
CA LEU A 13 21.31 -9.32 -20.17
C LEU A 13 21.50 -9.62 -21.66
N GLN A 14 20.61 -10.41 -22.27
CA GLN A 14 20.60 -10.61 -23.74
C GLN A 14 20.36 -9.29 -24.48
N CYS A 15 19.43 -8.45 -24.03
CA CYS A 15 19.20 -7.15 -24.62
C CYS A 15 20.46 -6.28 -24.61
N PHE A 16 21.15 -6.19 -23.47
CA PHE A 16 22.42 -5.46 -23.36
C PHE A 16 23.53 -6.05 -24.20
N ALA A 17 23.52 -7.35 -24.48
CA ALA A 17 24.53 -7.98 -25.34
C ALA A 17 24.28 -7.73 -26.83
N GLN A 18 23.01 -7.58 -27.23
CA GLN A 18 22.63 -7.34 -28.63
C GLN A 18 22.69 -5.86 -29.03
N MET A 19 22.54 -4.95 -28.08
CA MET A 19 22.50 -3.51 -28.32
C MET A 19 23.81 -2.87 -27.88
N GLU A 20 24.35 -1.95 -28.70
CA GLU A 20 25.51 -1.17 -28.30
C GLU A 20 25.27 -0.35 -27.02
N THR A 21 24.09 0.27 -26.92
CA THR A 21 23.61 0.98 -25.74
C THR A 21 22.13 0.74 -25.55
N CYS A 22 21.68 0.63 -24.28
CA CYS A 22 20.29 0.40 -23.94
C CYS A 22 19.86 1.34 -22.80
N ASP A 23 18.66 1.92 -22.95
CA ASP A 23 17.96 2.65 -21.89
C ASP A 23 16.82 1.80 -21.29
N GLY A 24 16.22 2.30 -20.22
CA GLY A 24 15.15 1.59 -19.50
C GLY A 24 13.94 1.27 -20.38
N ASN A 25 13.55 2.16 -21.32
CA ASN A 25 12.40 1.95 -22.19
C ASN A 25 12.68 0.86 -23.23
N LYS A 26 13.85 0.89 -23.86
CA LYS A 26 14.28 -0.16 -24.81
C LYS A 26 14.34 -1.51 -24.11
N LEU A 27 14.92 -1.55 -22.91
CA LEU A 27 15.01 -2.77 -22.12
C LEU A 27 13.62 -3.29 -21.74
N GLN A 28 12.72 -2.42 -21.33
CA GLN A 28 11.33 -2.78 -21.00
C GLN A 28 10.63 -3.43 -22.20
N ASN A 29 10.68 -2.78 -23.37
CA ASN A 29 10.07 -3.30 -24.59
C ASN A 29 10.66 -4.66 -24.99
N TYR A 30 11.98 -4.82 -24.89
CA TYR A 30 12.63 -6.09 -25.16
C TYR A 30 12.17 -7.20 -24.20
N CYS A 31 12.06 -6.90 -22.91
CA CYS A 31 11.58 -7.85 -21.92
C CYS A 31 10.10 -8.21 -22.13
N ILE A 32 9.24 -7.25 -22.49
CA ILE A 32 7.82 -7.48 -22.81
C ILE A 32 7.73 -8.50 -23.96
N ASP A 33 8.49 -8.29 -25.03
CA ASP A 33 8.48 -9.19 -26.19
C ASP A 33 9.02 -10.58 -25.82
N LYS A 34 10.18 -10.66 -25.18
CA LYS A 34 10.83 -11.94 -24.84
C LYS A 34 10.05 -12.77 -23.81
N LEU A 35 9.40 -12.13 -22.86
CA LEU A 35 8.58 -12.78 -21.83
C LEU A 35 7.12 -12.96 -22.27
N GLN A 36 6.76 -12.50 -23.47
CA GLN A 36 5.41 -12.57 -24.05
C GLN A 36 4.36 -12.02 -23.11
N LEU A 37 4.63 -10.84 -22.52
CA LEU A 37 3.73 -10.20 -21.59
C LEU A 37 2.50 -9.66 -22.33
N THR A 38 1.32 -9.87 -21.73
CA THR A 38 0.06 -9.34 -22.25
C THR A 38 -0.07 -7.85 -21.98
N GLU A 39 -1.01 -7.19 -22.64
CA GLU A 39 -1.32 -5.78 -22.39
C GLU A 39 -1.74 -5.54 -20.93
N ASP A 40 -2.53 -6.45 -20.37
CA ASP A 40 -2.93 -6.40 -18.95
C ASP A 40 -1.70 -6.49 -18.01
N ASP A 41 -0.74 -7.37 -18.33
CA ASP A 41 0.51 -7.47 -17.56
C ASP A 41 1.32 -6.17 -17.61
N CYS A 42 1.33 -5.49 -18.75
CA CYS A 42 2.05 -4.22 -18.93
C CYS A 42 1.43 -3.07 -18.12
N HIS A 43 0.12 -3.12 -17.84
CA HIS A 43 -0.61 -2.13 -17.05
C HIS A 43 -0.73 -2.49 -15.57
N GLU A 44 -0.32 -3.70 -15.17
CA GLU A 44 -0.39 -4.11 -13.76
C GLU A 44 0.53 -3.24 -12.90
N LEU A 45 -0.09 -2.44 -11.98
CA LEU A 45 0.62 -1.53 -11.11
C LEU A 45 1.21 -2.26 -9.90
N ILE A 46 2.31 -1.72 -9.35
CA ILE A 46 2.74 -2.02 -7.98
C ILE A 46 1.70 -1.45 -7.00
N LYS A 47 1.69 -1.94 -5.76
CA LYS A 47 0.67 -1.58 -4.77
C LYS A 47 0.59 -0.08 -4.47
N SER A 48 1.70 0.65 -4.58
CA SER A 48 1.72 2.11 -4.44
C SER A 48 1.04 2.86 -5.59
N GLY A 49 0.72 2.21 -6.70
CA GLY A 49 0.12 2.80 -7.89
C GLY A 49 1.04 3.74 -8.69
N LYS A 50 2.29 3.92 -8.28
CA LYS A 50 3.20 4.94 -8.87
C LYS A 50 3.84 4.51 -10.20
N ARG A 51 3.97 3.21 -10.45
CA ARG A 51 4.55 2.63 -11.66
C ARG A 51 4.03 1.22 -11.92
N THR A 52 4.26 0.70 -13.12
CA THR A 52 3.89 -0.68 -13.42
C THR A 52 4.90 -1.67 -12.82
N LYS A 53 4.46 -2.91 -12.59
CA LYS A 53 5.35 -3.99 -12.12
C LYS A 53 6.49 -4.24 -13.09
N VAL A 54 6.23 -4.16 -14.41
CA VAL A 54 7.24 -4.32 -15.44
C VAL A 54 8.31 -3.23 -15.33
N GLN A 55 7.89 -1.96 -15.19
CA GLN A 55 8.82 -0.83 -15.01
C GLN A 55 9.66 -1.00 -13.73
N ASP A 56 9.06 -1.42 -12.63
CA ASP A 56 9.77 -1.62 -11.37
C ASP A 56 10.80 -2.74 -11.49
N ARG A 57 10.45 -3.89 -12.08
CA ARG A 57 11.35 -5.03 -12.29
C ARG A 57 12.52 -4.70 -13.20
N VAL A 58 12.27 -4.02 -14.30
CA VAL A 58 13.33 -3.54 -15.23
C VAL A 58 14.28 -2.57 -14.50
N SER A 59 13.74 -1.62 -13.73
CA SER A 59 14.53 -0.65 -12.98
C SER A 59 15.46 -1.33 -11.96
N TRP A 60 14.95 -2.31 -11.22
CA TRP A 60 15.75 -3.07 -10.26
C TRP A 60 16.74 -4.01 -10.93
N THR A 61 16.41 -4.58 -12.09
CA THR A 61 17.35 -5.38 -12.88
C THR A 61 18.55 -4.54 -13.31
N ILE A 62 18.33 -3.32 -13.84
CA ILE A 62 19.40 -2.38 -14.18
C ILE A 62 20.25 -2.07 -12.95
N THR A 63 19.63 -1.81 -11.80
CA THR A 63 20.33 -1.54 -10.55
C THR A 63 21.23 -2.70 -10.14
N TYR A 64 20.73 -3.93 -10.16
CA TYR A 64 21.49 -5.12 -9.78
C TYR A 64 22.66 -5.37 -10.74
N PHE A 65 22.43 -5.23 -12.05
CA PHE A 65 23.46 -5.41 -13.06
C PHE A 65 24.55 -4.35 -12.97
N TYR A 66 24.18 -3.11 -12.70
CA TYR A 66 25.12 -2.03 -12.46
C TYR A 66 25.98 -2.28 -11.22
N GLN A 67 25.36 -2.69 -10.11
CA GLN A 67 26.07 -3.02 -8.86
C GLN A 67 26.95 -4.28 -8.99
N ALA A 68 26.57 -5.23 -9.84
CA ALA A 68 27.39 -6.39 -10.15
C ALA A 68 28.54 -6.07 -11.13
N GLY A 69 28.55 -4.87 -11.72
CA GLY A 69 29.54 -4.45 -12.72
C GLY A 69 29.43 -5.20 -14.05
N ILE A 70 28.30 -5.83 -14.35
CA ILE A 70 28.03 -6.50 -15.63
C ILE A 70 27.50 -5.55 -16.69
N ILE A 71 26.98 -4.39 -16.27
CA ILE A 71 26.73 -3.23 -17.14
C ILE A 71 27.41 -2.00 -16.56
N GLU A 72 27.72 -1.03 -17.41
CA GLU A 72 28.25 0.28 -17.03
C GLU A 72 27.35 1.40 -17.56
N ARG A 73 27.33 2.52 -16.85
CA ARG A 73 26.57 3.72 -17.21
C ARG A 73 27.42 4.58 -18.18
N ILE A 74 26.86 4.87 -19.35
CA ILE A 74 27.50 5.79 -20.33
C ILE A 74 27.12 7.23 -20.01
N HIS A 75 25.81 7.45 -19.82
CA HIS A 75 25.26 8.72 -19.33
C HIS A 75 23.93 8.46 -18.61
N ARG A 76 23.26 9.50 -18.14
CA ARG A 76 22.04 9.35 -17.33
C ARG A 76 20.98 8.51 -18.06
N GLY A 77 20.65 7.35 -17.47
CA GLY A 77 19.61 6.45 -17.98
C GLY A 77 20.02 5.54 -19.12
N VAL A 78 21.28 5.60 -19.59
CA VAL A 78 21.78 4.77 -20.69
C VAL A 78 22.97 3.94 -20.24
N TYR A 79 22.94 2.67 -20.57
CA TYR A 79 23.90 1.67 -20.13
C TYR A 79 24.39 0.82 -21.30
N LYS A 80 25.54 0.21 -21.13
CA LYS A 80 26.08 -0.83 -22.03
C LYS A 80 26.63 -2.02 -21.24
N ILE A 81 26.71 -3.17 -21.87
CA ILE A 81 27.32 -4.36 -21.30
C ILE A 81 28.82 -4.22 -21.16
N THR A 82 29.38 -4.65 -20.04
CA THR A 82 30.83 -4.72 -19.82
C THR A 82 31.41 -6.03 -20.36
N LYS A 83 32.77 -6.15 -20.39
CA LYS A 83 33.41 -7.43 -20.65
C LYS A 83 32.96 -8.51 -19.67
N ARG A 84 32.89 -8.16 -18.35
CA ARG A 84 32.38 -9.05 -17.30
C ARG A 84 30.97 -9.54 -17.62
N GLY A 85 30.07 -8.66 -18.08
CA GLY A 85 28.73 -9.01 -18.47
C GLY A 85 28.64 -9.97 -19.65
N LYS A 86 29.53 -9.78 -20.66
CA LYS A 86 29.63 -10.70 -21.81
C LYS A 86 30.12 -12.08 -21.38
N ASP A 87 31.18 -12.12 -20.55
CA ASP A 87 31.73 -13.37 -20.01
C ASP A 87 30.68 -14.10 -19.15
N PHE A 88 29.92 -13.35 -18.32
CA PHE A 88 28.85 -13.90 -17.50
C PHE A 88 27.71 -14.48 -18.37
N LEU A 89 27.30 -13.79 -19.42
CA LEU A 89 26.28 -14.29 -20.35
C LEU A 89 26.71 -15.56 -21.06
N SER A 90 28.01 -15.67 -21.43
CA SER A 90 28.55 -16.86 -22.09
C SER A 90 28.55 -18.11 -21.19
N GLN A 91 28.58 -17.92 -19.88
CA GLN A 91 28.51 -18.99 -18.88
C GLN A 91 27.08 -19.39 -18.50
N HIS A 92 26.11 -18.50 -18.70
CA HIS A 92 24.71 -18.69 -18.35
C HIS A 92 23.84 -18.72 -19.61
N HIS A 93 23.42 -19.91 -20.02
CA HIS A 93 22.56 -20.10 -21.19
C HIS A 93 21.06 -20.16 -20.90
N SER A 94 20.68 -19.95 -19.63
CA SER A 94 19.30 -19.99 -19.14
C SER A 94 19.10 -18.94 -18.05
N ASP A 95 17.89 -18.93 -17.47
CA ASP A 95 17.55 -18.06 -16.35
C ASP A 95 18.56 -18.19 -15.19
N PHE A 96 18.91 -17.06 -14.61
CA PHE A 96 19.74 -16.93 -13.43
C PHE A 96 19.11 -15.94 -12.45
N GLY A 97 19.54 -15.98 -11.20
CA GLY A 97 18.95 -15.19 -10.12
C GLY A 97 19.95 -14.28 -9.42
N LYS A 98 19.49 -13.67 -8.32
CA LYS A 98 20.30 -12.84 -7.44
C LYS A 98 21.51 -13.60 -6.88
N ASP A 99 21.34 -14.88 -6.58
CA ASP A 99 22.41 -15.71 -6.00
C ASP A 99 23.60 -15.87 -6.98
N ASP A 100 23.33 -15.96 -8.27
CA ASP A 100 24.37 -16.02 -9.29
C ASP A 100 25.19 -14.71 -9.36
N LEU A 101 24.56 -13.56 -9.07
CA LEU A 101 25.23 -12.26 -8.98
C LEU A 101 26.10 -12.13 -7.73
N MET A 102 25.85 -12.94 -6.69
CA MET A 102 26.67 -12.95 -5.46
C MET A 102 28.11 -13.41 -5.69
N GLN A 103 28.47 -13.98 -6.83
CA GLN A 103 29.86 -14.25 -7.17
C GLN A 103 30.70 -12.95 -7.29
N PHE A 104 30.08 -11.81 -7.59
CA PHE A 104 30.75 -10.52 -7.75
C PHE A 104 30.89 -9.80 -6.41
N ASN A 105 32.12 -9.45 -6.02
CA ASN A 105 32.40 -8.79 -4.75
C ASN A 105 31.69 -7.45 -4.59
N ASP A 106 31.54 -6.69 -5.69
CA ASP A 106 30.84 -5.40 -5.67
C ASP A 106 29.36 -5.59 -5.33
N PHE A 107 28.74 -6.61 -5.91
CA PHE A 107 27.35 -6.96 -5.62
C PHE A 107 27.17 -7.51 -4.19
N LYS A 108 28.13 -8.33 -3.70
CA LYS A 108 28.13 -8.78 -2.29
C LYS A 108 28.12 -7.63 -1.31
N LYS A 109 28.94 -6.60 -1.53
CA LYS A 109 28.99 -5.39 -0.68
C LYS A 109 27.66 -4.64 -0.72
N PHE A 110 27.09 -4.48 -1.91
CA PHE A 110 25.76 -3.86 -2.07
C PHE A 110 24.67 -4.66 -1.35
N ALA A 111 24.63 -5.97 -1.53
CA ALA A 111 23.63 -6.85 -0.92
C ALA A 111 23.81 -6.98 0.60
N SER A 112 25.06 -6.94 1.13
CA SER A 112 25.34 -7.04 2.58
C SER A 112 25.16 -5.71 3.31
N GLY A 113 25.22 -4.57 2.64
CA GLY A 113 24.86 -3.25 3.20
C GLY A 113 23.37 -3.14 3.54
N SER A 114 22.55 -4.00 2.94
CA SER A 114 21.14 -4.22 3.29
C SER A 114 21.05 -5.39 4.29
N LYS A 115 21.48 -5.19 5.54
CA LYS A 115 21.27 -6.15 6.63
C LYS A 115 19.78 -6.23 6.97
N THR A 116 19.04 -7.00 6.22
CA THR A 116 17.85 -7.68 6.71
C THR A 116 18.31 -9.03 7.25
N GLU A 117 18.09 -9.26 8.54
CA GLU A 117 18.35 -10.55 9.17
C GLU A 117 17.75 -11.67 8.33
N LYS A 118 18.55 -12.71 8.12
CA LYS A 118 18.13 -13.94 7.47
C LYS A 118 17.05 -14.60 8.32
N ASN A 119 15.81 -14.30 8.08
CA ASN A 119 14.73 -15.25 8.33
C ASN A 119 14.72 -16.22 7.14
N SER A 120 15.45 -17.30 7.31
CA SER A 120 15.45 -18.48 6.48
C SER A 120 14.09 -19.13 6.58
N ASP A 121 13.17 -18.84 5.67
CA ASP A 121 12.07 -19.74 5.28
C ASP A 121 11.10 -19.11 4.25
N ASN A 122 11.57 -18.31 3.29
CA ASN A 122 10.64 -17.86 2.27
C ASN A 122 11.23 -17.89 0.86
N LYS A 123 10.93 -18.96 0.12
CA LYS A 123 11.06 -19.03 -1.35
C LYS A 123 10.29 -17.90 -2.07
N GLU A 124 9.37 -17.23 -1.39
CA GLU A 124 8.58 -16.11 -1.94
C GLU A 124 9.35 -14.78 -2.03
N THR A 125 10.40 -14.59 -1.23
CA THR A 125 11.20 -13.35 -1.26
C THR A 125 12.09 -13.22 -2.49
N VAL A 126 12.43 -14.33 -3.14
CA VAL A 126 13.26 -14.38 -4.36
C VAL A 126 12.49 -13.87 -5.59
N SER A 127 11.16 -13.86 -5.54
CA SER A 127 10.29 -13.49 -6.66
C SER A 127 9.94 -11.99 -6.73
N LYS A 128 10.18 -11.23 -5.66
CA LYS A 128 9.74 -9.83 -5.50
C LYS A 128 10.91 -8.85 -5.56
N THR A 129 10.61 -7.64 -6.06
CA THR A 129 11.57 -6.53 -6.01
C THR A 129 11.67 -5.97 -4.59
N PRO A 130 12.76 -5.25 -4.25
CA PRO A 130 12.85 -4.52 -2.98
C PRO A 130 11.67 -3.56 -2.72
N SER A 131 11.14 -2.92 -3.76
CA SER A 131 9.96 -2.06 -3.66
C SER A 131 8.72 -2.85 -3.23
N GLU A 132 8.47 -4.01 -3.85
CA GLU A 132 7.35 -4.91 -3.51
C GLU A 132 7.47 -5.43 -2.07
N ILE A 133 8.68 -5.75 -1.61
CA ILE A 133 8.93 -6.21 -0.22
C ILE A 133 8.60 -5.10 0.78
N ILE A 134 9.05 -3.86 0.53
CA ILE A 134 8.75 -2.72 1.41
C ILE A 134 7.24 -2.45 1.46
N GLU A 135 6.56 -2.50 0.32
CA GLU A 135 5.10 -2.30 0.26
C GLU A 135 4.34 -3.38 1.02
N ASP A 136 4.75 -4.65 0.89
CA ASP A 136 4.15 -5.76 1.62
C ASP A 136 4.36 -5.61 3.13
N ALA A 137 5.57 -5.30 3.57
CA ALA A 137 5.88 -5.05 4.98
C ALA A 137 5.10 -3.86 5.54
N PHE A 138 4.97 -2.77 4.78
CA PHE A 138 4.17 -1.61 5.18
C PHE A 138 2.70 -1.95 5.34
N GLN A 139 2.14 -2.74 4.41
CA GLN A 139 0.75 -3.19 4.51
C GLN A 139 0.52 -4.12 5.70
N GLU A 140 1.47 -5.01 6.00
CA GLU A 140 1.40 -5.88 7.16
C GLU A 140 1.42 -5.08 8.47
N ILE A 141 2.33 -4.09 8.58
CA ILE A 141 2.39 -3.18 9.72
C ILE A 141 1.07 -2.43 9.88
N ASN A 142 0.52 -1.86 8.80
CA ASN A 142 -0.75 -1.14 8.84
C ASN A 142 -1.92 -2.04 9.23
N LYS A 143 -1.98 -3.25 8.69
CA LYS A 143 -3.01 -4.23 9.04
C LYS A 143 -2.98 -4.60 10.52
N ASN A 144 -1.77 -4.82 11.06
CA ASN A 144 -1.58 -5.10 12.48
C ASN A 144 -1.95 -3.88 13.34
N LEU A 145 -1.57 -2.67 12.93
CA LEU A 145 -1.93 -1.42 13.62
C LEU A 145 -3.44 -1.21 13.64
N ILE A 146 -4.13 -1.40 12.51
CA ILE A 146 -5.59 -1.31 12.44
C ILE A 146 -6.23 -2.27 13.43
N LYS A 147 -5.76 -3.53 13.48
CA LYS A 147 -6.27 -4.52 14.42
C LYS A 147 -6.05 -4.09 15.87
N GLN A 148 -4.84 -3.64 16.22
CA GLN A 148 -4.53 -3.16 17.58
C GLN A 148 -5.39 -1.96 17.97
N LEU A 149 -5.56 -0.97 17.07
CA LEU A 149 -6.41 0.20 17.33
C LEU A 149 -7.87 -0.20 17.53
N LEU A 150 -8.40 -1.09 16.69
CA LEU A 150 -9.76 -1.60 16.85
C LEU A 150 -9.94 -2.35 18.16
N ASP A 151 -8.98 -3.20 18.53
CA ASP A 151 -9.02 -3.94 19.79
C ASP A 151 -8.96 -2.98 20.99
N GLU A 152 -8.20 -1.91 20.90
CA GLU A 152 -8.13 -0.89 21.95
C GLU A 152 -9.44 -0.08 22.06
N VAL A 153 -10.00 0.34 20.93
CA VAL A 153 -11.32 1.02 20.88
C VAL A 153 -12.43 0.12 21.44
N LYS A 154 -12.37 -1.18 21.19
CA LYS A 154 -13.35 -2.16 21.72
C LYS A 154 -13.30 -2.29 23.24
N LYS A 155 -12.16 -2.07 23.88
CA LYS A 155 -12.00 -2.10 25.35
C LYS A 155 -12.55 -0.86 26.04
N GLN A 156 -12.67 0.25 25.33
CA GLN A 156 -13.09 1.52 25.91
C GLN A 156 -14.60 1.55 26.23
N SER A 157 -15.03 2.55 27.01
CA SER A 157 -16.44 2.74 27.34
C SER A 157 -17.28 3.13 26.10
N PRO A 158 -18.61 2.89 26.12
CA PRO A 158 -19.49 3.38 25.06
C PRO A 158 -19.36 4.88 24.83
N GLN A 159 -19.30 5.68 25.91
CA GLN A 159 -19.13 7.14 25.82
C GLN A 159 -17.81 7.57 25.19
N PHE A 160 -16.75 6.78 25.39
CA PHE A 160 -15.48 7.01 24.67
C PHE A 160 -15.66 6.81 23.17
N PHE A 161 -16.37 5.75 22.78
CA PHE A 161 -16.63 5.44 21.37
C PHE A 161 -17.46 6.53 20.68
N GLU A 162 -18.52 7.01 21.32
CA GLU A 162 -19.35 8.12 20.83
C GLU A 162 -18.50 9.37 20.57
N ARG A 163 -17.68 9.76 21.54
CA ARG A 163 -16.73 10.89 21.39
C ARG A 163 -15.69 10.65 20.29
N LEU A 164 -15.15 9.44 20.21
CA LEU A 164 -14.16 9.09 19.19
C LEU A 164 -14.71 9.27 17.77
N VAL A 165 -15.96 8.84 17.51
CA VAL A 165 -16.62 9.00 16.22
C VAL A 165 -16.74 10.48 15.84
N ILE A 166 -17.15 11.33 16.79
CA ILE A 166 -17.26 12.77 16.55
C ILE A 166 -15.88 13.39 16.27
N HIS A 167 -14.88 13.04 17.09
CA HIS A 167 -13.50 13.50 16.86
C HIS A 167 -12.95 13.08 15.50
N LEU A 168 -13.25 11.87 15.07
CA LEU A 168 -12.82 11.36 13.76
C LEU A 168 -13.45 12.17 12.63
N LEU A 169 -14.75 12.45 12.70
CA LEU A 169 -15.46 13.24 11.70
C LEU A 169 -14.92 14.68 11.62
N VAL A 170 -14.63 15.28 12.77
CA VAL A 170 -13.99 16.62 12.82
C VAL A 170 -12.58 16.59 12.22
N ALA A 171 -11.79 15.55 12.52
CA ALA A 171 -10.46 15.37 11.93
C ALA A 171 -10.50 15.14 10.40
N MET A 172 -11.59 14.57 9.89
CA MET A 172 -11.85 14.43 8.45
C MET A 172 -12.28 15.75 7.78
N GLY A 173 -12.48 16.83 8.56
CA GLY A 173 -12.81 18.15 8.05
C GLY A 173 -14.28 18.54 8.15
N TYR A 174 -15.13 17.70 8.77
CA TYR A 174 -16.50 18.09 9.10
C TYR A 174 -16.52 18.93 10.38
N GLY A 175 -17.47 19.85 10.50
CA GLY A 175 -17.76 20.51 11.77
C GLY A 175 -17.01 21.79 12.10
N GLY A 176 -16.24 22.35 11.16
CA GLY A 176 -15.59 23.65 11.35
C GLY A 176 -14.47 23.64 12.39
N SER A 177 -14.74 24.00 13.65
CA SER A 177 -13.76 23.95 14.72
C SER A 177 -14.06 22.81 15.72
N PHE A 178 -13.02 22.27 16.33
CA PHE A 178 -13.13 21.23 17.36
C PHE A 178 -13.96 21.69 18.59
N GLU A 179 -13.86 22.96 18.93
CA GLU A 179 -14.58 23.55 20.07
C GLU A 179 -16.10 23.62 19.83
N ASP A 180 -16.52 23.85 18.57
CA ASP A 180 -17.93 23.88 18.22
C ASP A 180 -18.56 22.48 18.20
N ALA A 181 -17.83 21.48 17.72
CA ALA A 181 -18.26 20.08 17.77
C ALA A 181 -18.33 19.53 19.20
N ALA A 182 -17.40 19.92 20.08
CA ALA A 182 -17.39 19.50 21.47
C ALA A 182 -18.53 20.11 22.31
N LYS A 183 -18.99 21.32 21.99
CA LYS A 183 -20.12 21.96 22.70
C LYS A 183 -21.45 21.24 22.46
N VAL A 184 -21.61 20.63 21.29
CA VAL A 184 -22.86 19.96 20.90
C VAL A 184 -23.01 18.61 21.59
N THR A 185 -21.89 17.94 21.94
CA THR A 185 -21.92 16.64 22.66
C THR A 185 -22.47 16.73 24.10
N GLN A 186 -22.58 17.93 24.65
CA GLN A 186 -23.15 18.12 26.00
C GLN A 186 -24.68 18.15 26.02
N TYR A 187 -25.35 18.23 24.88
CA TYR A 187 -26.82 18.47 24.81
C TYR A 187 -27.64 17.21 24.52
N SER A 188 -27.05 16.08 24.18
CA SER A 188 -27.84 14.92 23.72
C SER A 188 -27.83 13.75 24.70
N HIS A 189 -28.55 13.88 25.80
CA HIS A 189 -28.70 12.75 26.74
C HIS A 189 -30.00 11.95 26.54
N ASP A 190 -30.98 12.42 25.78
CA ASP A 190 -32.33 11.87 25.85
C ASP A 190 -32.90 11.20 24.59
N ASP A 191 -32.39 11.43 23.35
CA ASP A 191 -33.12 10.97 22.16
C ASP A 191 -32.31 10.03 21.23
N GLY A 192 -31.17 9.48 21.68
CA GLY A 192 -30.38 8.56 20.86
C GLY A 192 -29.57 9.26 19.80
N ILE A 193 -29.25 10.56 20.00
CA ILE A 193 -28.30 11.33 19.21
C ILE A 193 -27.09 11.59 20.09
N ASP A 194 -25.91 11.14 19.65
CA ASP A 194 -24.66 11.26 20.42
C ASP A 194 -23.89 12.54 20.09
N GLY A 195 -24.24 13.18 18.99
CA GLY A 195 -23.62 14.44 18.59
C GLY A 195 -24.24 15.06 17.36
N VAL A 196 -23.97 16.36 17.20
CA VAL A 196 -24.36 17.13 16.03
C VAL A 196 -23.15 17.91 15.55
N ILE A 197 -22.79 17.77 14.28
CA ILE A 197 -21.69 18.51 13.66
C ILE A 197 -22.20 19.33 12.50
N LYS A 198 -21.56 20.46 12.24
CA LYS A 198 -21.80 21.25 11.05
C LYS A 198 -21.17 20.54 9.83
N GLU A 199 -21.85 20.54 8.68
CA GLU A 199 -21.32 19.90 7.48
C GLU A 199 -20.14 20.69 6.90
N ASP A 200 -20.22 22.01 6.98
CA ASP A 200 -19.24 22.94 6.45
C ASP A 200 -18.80 24.01 7.46
N LYS A 201 -17.79 24.79 7.10
CA LYS A 201 -17.29 25.89 7.93
C LYS A 201 -18.31 27.04 8.12
N LEU A 202 -19.31 27.16 7.25
CA LEU A 202 -20.34 28.18 7.34
C LEU A 202 -21.48 27.74 8.25
N GLY A 203 -21.61 26.43 8.52
CA GLY A 203 -22.62 25.86 9.38
C GLY A 203 -24.03 25.94 8.81
N LEU A 204 -24.15 25.91 7.48
CA LEU A 204 -25.41 25.98 6.77
C LEU A 204 -26.25 24.72 6.95
N ASP A 205 -25.59 23.56 6.98
CA ASP A 205 -26.19 22.27 7.22
C ASP A 205 -25.58 21.58 8.45
N THR A 206 -26.36 20.74 9.09
CA THR A 206 -25.95 19.96 10.27
C THR A 206 -26.15 18.47 10.03
N ILE A 207 -25.22 17.68 10.55
CA ILE A 207 -25.26 16.21 10.54
C ILE A 207 -25.47 15.73 11.97
N TYR A 208 -26.54 14.98 12.20
CA TYR A 208 -26.83 14.33 13.46
C TYR A 208 -26.16 12.96 13.50
N ILE A 209 -25.50 12.63 14.59
CA ILE A 209 -24.66 11.43 14.70
C ILE A 209 -25.20 10.54 15.83
N GLN A 210 -25.31 9.24 15.53
CA GLN A 210 -25.45 8.20 16.53
C GLN A 210 -24.38 7.14 16.32
N ALA A 211 -23.56 6.88 17.35
CA ALA A 211 -22.53 5.87 17.36
C ALA A 211 -22.91 4.77 18.34
N LYS A 212 -23.11 3.54 17.87
CA LYS A 212 -23.56 2.43 18.72
C LYS A 212 -22.64 1.23 18.64
N ARG A 213 -22.23 0.73 19.80
CA ARG A 213 -21.47 -0.51 19.93
C ARG A 213 -22.40 -1.70 20.15
N TYR A 214 -22.24 -2.73 19.34
CA TYR A 214 -22.94 -3.99 19.45
C TYR A 214 -22.00 -5.09 19.94
N THR A 215 -22.38 -5.83 20.97
CA THR A 215 -21.55 -6.92 21.53
C THR A 215 -21.92 -8.30 21.01
N THR A 216 -23.16 -8.51 20.59
CA THR A 216 -23.68 -9.83 20.21
C THR A 216 -24.61 -9.83 19.02
N GLU A 217 -25.19 -8.71 18.65
CA GLU A 217 -26.22 -8.63 17.61
C GLU A 217 -25.84 -7.65 16.50
N SER A 218 -26.41 -7.87 15.33
CA SER A 218 -26.38 -6.89 14.25
C SER A 218 -27.32 -5.74 14.55
N VAL A 219 -27.15 -4.61 13.83
CA VAL A 219 -28.07 -3.48 13.90
C VAL A 219 -29.51 -3.95 13.76
N GLN A 220 -30.35 -3.63 14.73
CA GLN A 220 -31.75 -4.01 14.76
C GLN A 220 -32.63 -2.92 14.15
N LYS A 221 -33.72 -3.32 13.50
CA LYS A 221 -34.70 -2.38 12.93
C LYS A 221 -35.21 -1.33 13.92
N PRO A 222 -35.51 -1.67 15.21
CA PRO A 222 -35.91 -0.69 16.19
C PRO A 222 -34.87 0.40 16.46
N ASP A 223 -33.56 0.08 16.42
CA ASP A 223 -32.49 1.07 16.63
C ASP A 223 -32.50 2.13 15.54
N LEU A 224 -32.63 1.68 14.27
CA LEU A 224 -32.71 2.59 13.14
C LEU A 224 -34.02 3.41 13.16
N GLN A 225 -35.12 2.80 13.54
CA GLN A 225 -36.40 3.53 13.66
C GLN A 225 -36.34 4.61 14.72
N LYS A 226 -35.69 4.34 15.86
CA LYS A 226 -35.44 5.33 16.90
C LYS A 226 -34.62 6.50 16.40
N PHE A 227 -33.51 6.21 15.70
CA PHE A 227 -32.65 7.24 15.13
C PHE A 227 -33.37 8.09 14.08
N ILE A 228 -34.14 7.46 13.17
CA ILE A 228 -34.97 8.18 12.21
C ILE A 228 -36.03 9.04 12.90
N GLY A 229 -36.64 8.52 13.95
CA GLY A 229 -37.62 9.29 14.77
C GLY A 229 -37.00 10.55 15.36
N ALA A 230 -35.81 10.43 15.97
CA ALA A 230 -35.05 11.56 16.49
C ALA A 230 -34.69 12.58 15.39
N LEU A 231 -34.26 12.14 14.20
CA LEU A 231 -34.00 13.04 13.08
C LEU A 231 -35.24 13.84 12.68
N VAL A 232 -36.42 13.21 12.64
CA VAL A 232 -37.67 13.87 12.28
C VAL A 232 -38.06 14.92 13.37
N GLU A 233 -37.90 14.57 14.64
CA GLU A 233 -38.19 15.46 15.76
C GLU A 233 -37.35 16.72 15.74
N HIS A 234 -36.03 16.56 15.45
CA HIS A 234 -35.08 17.66 15.30
C HIS A 234 -35.17 18.37 13.94
N LYS A 235 -36.09 17.97 13.05
CA LYS A 235 -36.21 18.47 11.67
C LYS A 235 -34.87 18.37 10.90
N ALA A 236 -34.09 17.33 11.21
CA ALA A 236 -32.79 17.10 10.62
C ALA A 236 -32.93 16.55 9.20
N THR A 237 -32.14 17.09 8.29
CA THR A 237 -32.06 16.63 6.88
C THR A 237 -31.00 15.54 6.68
N LYS A 238 -30.01 15.49 7.58
CA LYS A 238 -28.86 14.57 7.47
C LYS A 238 -28.57 13.88 8.81
N GLY A 239 -28.35 12.59 8.75
CA GLY A 239 -27.96 11.78 9.90
C GLY A 239 -26.93 10.73 9.54
N HIS A 240 -25.98 10.48 10.45
CA HIS A 240 -24.96 9.44 10.33
C HIS A 240 -25.08 8.44 11.48
N TYR A 241 -25.47 7.22 11.16
CA TYR A 241 -25.55 6.12 12.12
C TYR A 241 -24.28 5.26 11.98
N CYS A 242 -23.44 5.23 13.02
CA CYS A 242 -22.16 4.54 13.03
C CYS A 242 -22.21 3.29 13.94
N PRO A 243 -22.54 2.11 13.41
CA PRO A 243 -22.51 0.88 14.18
C PRO A 243 -21.13 0.25 14.20
N VAL A 244 -20.65 -0.19 15.36
CA VAL A 244 -19.44 -1.02 15.48
C VAL A 244 -19.78 -2.32 16.20
N LYS A 245 -19.43 -3.45 15.57
CA LYS A 245 -19.53 -4.75 16.20
C LYS A 245 -18.28 -5.02 17.04
N VAL A 246 -18.51 -5.36 18.29
CA VAL A 246 -17.44 -5.76 19.22
C VAL A 246 -17.63 -7.25 19.47
N ASP A 247 -16.78 -8.08 18.86
CA ASP A 247 -16.75 -9.51 19.17
C ASP A 247 -16.22 -9.70 20.61
N LYS A 248 -16.83 -10.63 21.35
CA LYS A 248 -16.42 -10.96 22.71
C LYS A 248 -15.10 -11.72 22.72
#